data_8acc38693d74e5998a7f5a5d3a4625bd
#
_entry.id   8acc38693d74e5998a7f5a5d3a4625bd
#
_cell.length_a   1.000
_cell.length_b   1.000
_cell.length_c   1.000
_cell.angle_alpha   90.00
_cell.angle_beta   90.00
_cell.angle_gamma   90.00
#
_symmetry.space_group_name_H-M   'P 1'
#
loop_
_entity.id
_entity.type
_entity.pdbx_description
1 polymer ?
#
loop_
_entity_poly.entity_id
_entity_poly.type
_entity_poly.pdbx_seq_one_letter_code
_entity_poly.pdbx_strand_id
1 'polypeptide(L)'
;MASLFSISSSPFFFSSVKPHFSQRKRPTLHLTVPFTVKSLLSPATDTPSPAVQTFWQWLCDKGVVSANSPVVKPGIVPEGLGLIAQRDMSRNEVVLEVPKKFWINPDTVASSEIGKLCGGLKPWVSVALFLLREKSNKDSLWRSYLEILPEQTNSTIYWSEEELSELQGTQLLNTTLGVKEYVQSEFLKIKEEIILPNKHLFPSITMDDFIWAFGILRSRAFSRLRGQNLVLIPLADLINHNSSITTEDNAWEIKGGGLFSRDVLFSLRTPVSVKSGEQVYIQYDLGKSNAELALDYGFVESRSDRNAYTLTLEISESDPFFGDKLDIAESNGLVGETAYFDIVLGHSLPPALLPYLRLVALGGTDAFLLESIFRNSVWGHLELPVSRANEELICRVVRNACRTALSGYKTTIEEDEKLLEGGNLDPRLEIAVGVRAGEKRVLEQIDEIFKNRELELDELEYYQERRLKDLGLVGEQGDIIFWEPK
;
A
#
# COMPACT_ATOMS: atom_id res chain seq x y z
N MET A 1 19.20 14.66 26.06
CA MET A 1 19.58 13.76 24.96
C MET A 1 18.45 12.74 24.73
N ALA A 2 17.28 13.18 24.34
CA ALA A 2 16.12 12.28 24.24
C ALA A 2 15.25 12.58 23.01
N SER A 3 15.81 12.86 21.85
CA SER A 3 15.03 12.92 20.62
C SER A 3 15.90 12.86 19.36
N LEU A 4 16.80 11.88 19.26
CA LEU A 4 17.51 11.66 17.99
C LEU A 4 16.67 10.85 16.98
N PHE A 5 15.63 10.14 17.45
CA PHE A 5 14.76 9.34 16.60
C PHE A 5 13.33 9.41 17.13
N SER A 6 12.41 9.89 16.35
CA SER A 6 10.98 9.70 16.58
C SER A 6 10.46 8.63 15.62
N ILE A 7 9.83 7.59 16.15
CA ILE A 7 9.04 6.68 15.34
C ILE A 7 7.63 7.25 15.37
N SER A 8 7.25 7.97 14.31
CA SER A 8 5.91 8.49 14.15
C SER A 8 5.23 7.84 12.94
N SER A 9 3.95 7.61 13.06
CA SER A 9 3.11 7.16 11.95
C SER A 9 2.80 8.35 11.05
N SER A 10 3.24 8.32 9.81
CA SER A 10 2.95 9.36 8.84
C SER A 10 1.75 9.00 7.97
N PRO A 11 0.84 9.93 7.66
CA PRO A 11 -0.30 9.67 6.79
C PRO A 11 0.17 9.56 5.33
N PHE A 12 0.09 8.39 4.74
CA PHE A 12 0.31 8.21 3.31
C PHE A 12 -0.84 8.83 2.51
N PHE A 13 -0.60 9.99 1.94
CA PHE A 13 -1.49 10.62 0.96
C PHE A 13 -1.04 10.24 -0.44
N PHE A 14 -2.01 9.81 -1.28
CA PHE A 14 -1.94 9.67 -2.73
C PHE A 14 -0.66 10.19 -3.41
N SER A 15 0.37 9.39 -3.43
CA SER A 15 1.49 9.58 -4.34
C SER A 15 2.13 8.24 -4.62
N SER A 16 1.65 7.54 -5.65
CA SER A 16 2.31 6.36 -6.18
C SER A 16 3.33 6.78 -7.24
N VAL A 17 4.46 7.30 -6.81
CA VAL A 17 5.66 7.36 -7.67
C VAL A 17 6.79 6.73 -6.88
N LYS A 18 6.90 5.41 -6.97
CA LYS A 18 8.12 4.71 -6.53
C LYS A 18 9.12 4.71 -7.68
N PRO A 19 10.40 5.06 -7.47
CA PRO A 19 11.42 4.89 -8.48
C PRO A 19 11.66 3.40 -8.73
N HIS A 20 11.71 3.01 -10.00
CA HIS A 20 12.04 1.66 -10.45
C HIS A 20 13.48 1.31 -10.08
N PHE A 21 13.67 0.45 -9.08
CA PHE A 21 14.90 -0.32 -8.93
C PHE A 21 14.70 -1.71 -9.54
N SER A 22 15.45 -1.96 -10.60
CA SER A 22 15.52 -3.26 -11.27
C SER A 22 16.11 -4.31 -10.32
N GLN A 23 15.31 -5.26 -9.84
CA GLN A 23 15.79 -6.41 -9.10
C GLN A 23 16.10 -7.58 -10.02
N ARG A 24 17.38 -8.01 -10.02
CA ARG A 24 17.81 -9.28 -10.61
C ARG A 24 17.31 -10.45 -9.76
N LYS A 25 16.58 -11.36 -10.40
CA LYS A 25 16.03 -12.60 -9.80
C LYS A 25 17.17 -13.53 -9.34
N ARG A 26 17.08 -14.01 -8.09
CA ARG A 26 17.74 -15.25 -7.63
C ARG A 26 16.67 -16.27 -7.22
N PRO A 27 16.86 -17.57 -7.47
CA PRO A 27 15.84 -18.57 -7.20
C PRO A 27 15.80 -18.93 -5.71
N THR A 28 14.60 -18.91 -5.13
CA THR A 28 14.33 -19.36 -3.77
C THR A 28 13.70 -20.75 -3.82
N LEU A 29 14.24 -21.67 -3.04
CA LEU A 29 13.67 -23.00 -2.82
C LEU A 29 12.42 -22.87 -1.93
N HIS A 30 11.28 -23.33 -2.44
CA HIS A 30 10.04 -23.43 -1.69
C HIS A 30 9.91 -24.78 -0.98
N LEU A 31 9.77 -24.73 0.35
CA LEU A 31 9.15 -25.81 1.11
C LEU A 31 7.66 -25.47 1.25
N THR A 32 6.84 -26.18 0.49
CA THR A 32 5.37 -26.09 0.57
C THR A 32 4.85 -27.06 1.62
N VAL A 33 4.19 -26.51 2.64
CA VAL A 33 3.27 -27.26 3.51
C VAL A 33 1.85 -26.96 3.02
N PRO A 34 1.05 -27.97 2.66
CA PRO A 34 -0.31 -27.69 2.17
C PRO A 34 -1.25 -27.47 3.36
N PHE A 35 -1.73 -26.25 3.52
CA PHE A 35 -2.89 -25.98 4.35
C PHE A 35 -4.15 -26.21 3.52
N THR A 36 -4.91 -27.22 3.88
CA THR A 36 -6.21 -27.53 3.27
C THR A 36 -7.28 -26.66 3.94
N VAL A 37 -7.70 -25.60 3.29
CA VAL A 37 -8.91 -24.87 3.67
C VAL A 37 -10.10 -25.74 3.33
N LYS A 38 -10.78 -26.29 4.33
CA LYS A 38 -12.10 -26.90 4.17
C LYS A 38 -13.12 -25.80 3.94
N SER A 39 -13.42 -25.54 2.67
CA SER A 39 -14.62 -24.82 2.26
C SER A 39 -15.85 -25.63 2.70
N LEU A 40 -16.61 -25.09 3.65
CA LEU A 40 -17.98 -25.50 3.93
C LEU A 40 -18.86 -24.97 2.79
N LEU A 41 -18.97 -25.73 1.72
CA LEU A 41 -19.94 -25.51 0.66
C LEU A 41 -21.34 -25.78 1.20
N SER A 42 -22.08 -24.75 1.60
CA SER A 42 -23.53 -24.76 1.54
C SER A 42 -23.94 -24.53 0.09
N PRO A 43 -24.86 -25.29 -0.48
CA PRO A 43 -25.33 -25.04 -1.84
C PRO A 43 -26.13 -23.73 -1.85
N ALA A 44 -25.54 -22.69 -2.41
CA ALA A 44 -26.19 -21.40 -2.61
C ALA A 44 -27.25 -21.55 -3.69
N THR A 45 -28.50 -21.44 -3.30
CA THR A 45 -29.61 -21.16 -4.19
C THR A 45 -29.60 -19.69 -4.52
N ASP A 46 -28.68 -19.25 -5.38
CA ASP A 46 -28.51 -17.81 -5.60
C ASP A 46 -28.94 -17.39 -6.98
N THR A 47 -30.22 -17.07 -7.07
CA THR A 47 -30.65 -16.15 -8.12
C THR A 47 -30.07 -14.77 -7.81
N PRO A 48 -29.30 -14.17 -8.73
CA PRO A 48 -28.78 -12.83 -8.57
C PRO A 48 -29.88 -11.83 -8.19
N SER A 49 -29.58 -10.86 -7.33
CA SER A 49 -30.55 -9.84 -6.93
C SER A 49 -31.16 -9.12 -8.16
N PRO A 50 -32.34 -8.55 -8.06
CA PRO A 50 -32.97 -7.81 -9.18
C PRO A 50 -32.03 -6.70 -9.70
N ALA A 51 -31.29 -6.03 -8.86
CA ALA A 51 -30.31 -5.00 -9.25
C ALA A 51 -29.20 -5.59 -10.13
N VAL A 52 -28.63 -6.75 -9.76
CA VAL A 52 -27.60 -7.44 -10.56
C VAL A 52 -28.17 -7.91 -11.90
N GLN A 53 -29.41 -8.39 -11.93
CA GLN A 53 -30.09 -8.77 -13.19
C GLN A 53 -30.26 -7.54 -14.09
N THR A 54 -30.73 -6.40 -13.56
CA THR A 54 -30.89 -5.14 -14.29
C THR A 54 -29.53 -4.64 -14.83
N PHE A 55 -28.48 -4.71 -14.02
CA PHE A 55 -27.12 -4.37 -14.45
C PHE A 55 -26.62 -5.28 -15.58
N TRP A 56 -26.84 -6.58 -15.46
CA TRP A 56 -26.50 -7.53 -16.52
C TRP A 56 -27.22 -7.24 -17.83
N GLN A 57 -28.56 -6.98 -17.77
CA GLN A 57 -29.33 -6.62 -18.93
C GLN A 57 -28.83 -5.32 -19.58
N TRP A 58 -28.49 -4.32 -18.77
CA TRP A 58 -27.89 -3.07 -19.24
C TRP A 58 -26.58 -3.32 -20.00
N LEU A 59 -25.69 -4.19 -19.51
CA LEU A 59 -24.45 -4.55 -20.22
C LEU A 59 -24.72 -5.23 -21.56
N CYS A 60 -25.73 -6.11 -21.64
CA CYS A 60 -26.14 -6.76 -22.87
C CYS A 60 -26.70 -5.74 -23.87
N ASP A 61 -27.60 -4.87 -23.42
CA ASP A 61 -28.27 -3.84 -24.27
C ASP A 61 -27.22 -2.82 -24.81
N LYS A 62 -26.17 -2.55 -24.05
CA LYS A 62 -25.06 -1.66 -24.47
C LYS A 62 -24.00 -2.38 -25.31
N GLY A 63 -24.14 -3.69 -25.53
CA GLY A 63 -23.20 -4.49 -26.30
C GLY A 63 -21.81 -4.67 -25.63
N VAL A 64 -21.75 -4.50 -24.31
CA VAL A 64 -20.52 -4.75 -23.54
C VAL A 64 -20.27 -6.25 -23.40
N VAL A 65 -21.34 -7.03 -23.24
CA VAL A 65 -21.30 -8.49 -23.13
C VAL A 65 -22.26 -9.14 -24.12
N SER A 66 -21.96 -10.38 -24.53
CA SER A 66 -22.87 -11.17 -25.36
C SER A 66 -23.91 -11.85 -24.48
N ALA A 67 -25.18 -11.60 -24.74
CA ALA A 67 -26.29 -12.25 -24.04
C ALA A 67 -26.34 -13.77 -24.27
N ASN A 68 -25.99 -14.22 -25.48
CA ASN A 68 -26.10 -15.63 -25.90
C ASN A 68 -24.88 -16.48 -25.52
N SER A 69 -23.70 -15.87 -25.41
CA SER A 69 -22.44 -16.58 -25.16
C SER A 69 -21.49 -15.73 -24.31
N PRO A 70 -21.86 -15.44 -23.06
CA PRO A 70 -21.00 -14.66 -22.17
C PRO A 70 -19.80 -15.51 -21.73
N VAL A 71 -18.65 -14.86 -21.57
CA VAL A 71 -17.44 -15.49 -21.02
C VAL A 71 -17.54 -15.59 -19.50
N VAL A 72 -18.03 -14.53 -18.86
CA VAL A 72 -18.28 -14.43 -17.41
C VAL A 72 -19.62 -13.81 -17.13
N LYS A 73 -20.15 -14.06 -15.92
CA LYS A 73 -21.34 -13.39 -15.37
C LYS A 73 -21.09 -12.93 -13.95
N PRO A 74 -21.69 -11.81 -13.51
CA PRO A 74 -21.76 -11.48 -12.10
C PRO A 74 -22.50 -12.58 -11.32
N GLY A 75 -21.98 -12.94 -10.16
CA GLY A 75 -22.62 -13.91 -9.25
C GLY A 75 -22.24 -13.65 -7.81
N ILE A 76 -23.02 -14.20 -6.88
CA ILE A 76 -22.76 -14.12 -5.46
C ILE A 76 -21.66 -15.12 -5.12
N VAL A 77 -20.64 -14.67 -4.41
CA VAL A 77 -19.47 -15.42 -3.99
C VAL A 77 -19.17 -15.09 -2.52
N PRO A 78 -18.28 -15.83 -1.84
CA PRO A 78 -17.99 -15.56 -0.43
C PRO A 78 -17.53 -14.11 -0.15
N GLU A 79 -16.84 -13.49 -1.10
CA GLU A 79 -16.37 -12.10 -1.02
C GLU A 79 -17.46 -11.06 -1.39
N GLY A 80 -18.68 -11.48 -1.67
CA GLY A 80 -19.82 -10.64 -2.08
C GLY A 80 -20.19 -10.86 -3.53
N LEU A 81 -20.03 -9.86 -4.39
CA LEU A 81 -20.28 -9.97 -5.82
C LEU A 81 -18.98 -10.19 -6.57
N GLY A 82 -18.93 -11.21 -7.43
CA GLY A 82 -17.74 -11.56 -8.21
C GLY A 82 -18.06 -11.95 -9.65
N LEU A 83 -17.06 -12.35 -10.43
CA LEU A 83 -17.18 -12.79 -11.81
C LEU A 83 -17.03 -14.31 -11.90
N ILE A 84 -18.06 -15.00 -12.39
CA ILE A 84 -18.11 -16.47 -12.53
C ILE A 84 -17.94 -16.82 -14.00
N ALA A 85 -16.96 -17.69 -14.30
CA ALA A 85 -16.71 -18.21 -15.63
C ALA A 85 -17.89 -19.04 -16.14
N GLN A 86 -18.36 -18.78 -17.36
CA GLN A 86 -19.45 -19.49 -18.01
C GLN A 86 -18.97 -20.64 -18.90
N ARG A 87 -17.68 -20.71 -19.13
CA ARG A 87 -16.98 -21.79 -19.83
C ARG A 87 -15.55 -21.93 -19.31
N ASP A 88 -14.88 -23.02 -19.67
CA ASP A 88 -13.45 -23.18 -19.40
C ASP A 88 -12.66 -22.06 -20.10
N MET A 89 -11.68 -21.51 -19.38
CA MET A 89 -10.79 -20.45 -19.86
C MET A 89 -9.34 -20.85 -19.63
N SER A 90 -8.49 -20.55 -20.61
CA SER A 90 -7.06 -20.75 -20.51
C SER A 90 -6.39 -19.51 -19.89
N ARG A 91 -5.19 -19.72 -19.32
CA ARG A 91 -4.35 -18.61 -18.83
C ARG A 91 -4.14 -17.54 -19.92
N ASN A 92 -4.20 -16.28 -19.54
CA ASN A 92 -4.09 -15.09 -20.39
C ASN A 92 -5.24 -14.90 -21.40
N GLU A 93 -6.30 -15.69 -21.28
CA GLU A 93 -7.50 -15.50 -22.11
C GLU A 93 -8.26 -14.23 -21.67
N VAL A 94 -8.88 -13.55 -22.64
CA VAL A 94 -9.67 -12.33 -22.37
C VAL A 94 -10.94 -12.71 -21.64
N VAL A 95 -11.15 -12.14 -20.46
CA VAL A 95 -12.33 -12.30 -19.60
C VAL A 95 -13.46 -11.39 -20.05
N LEU A 96 -13.13 -10.11 -20.25
CA LEU A 96 -14.06 -9.07 -20.66
C LEU A 96 -13.34 -7.89 -21.31
N GLU A 97 -14.11 -7.09 -22.05
CA GLU A 97 -13.64 -5.84 -22.65
C GLU A 97 -14.72 -4.76 -22.43
N VAL A 98 -14.31 -3.60 -21.90
CA VAL A 98 -15.23 -2.50 -21.61
C VAL A 98 -14.83 -1.24 -22.35
N PRO A 99 -15.69 -0.68 -23.24
CA PRO A 99 -15.43 0.56 -23.96
C PRO A 99 -15.27 1.79 -23.04
N LYS A 100 -14.34 2.70 -23.38
CA LYS A 100 -14.04 3.93 -22.61
C LYS A 100 -15.27 4.78 -22.31
N LYS A 101 -16.28 4.78 -23.18
CA LYS A 101 -17.53 5.55 -22.97
C LYS A 101 -18.32 5.17 -21.72
N PHE A 102 -18.04 3.97 -21.13
CA PHE A 102 -18.69 3.52 -19.90
C PHE A 102 -17.81 3.74 -18.65
N TRP A 103 -16.56 4.19 -18.81
CA TRP A 103 -15.69 4.45 -17.68
C TRP A 103 -16.11 5.72 -16.94
N ILE A 104 -15.88 5.72 -15.64
CA ILE A 104 -16.02 6.91 -14.79
C ILE A 104 -14.62 7.31 -14.34
N ASN A 105 -14.16 8.45 -14.82
CA ASN A 105 -12.83 8.99 -14.57
C ASN A 105 -12.84 10.52 -14.63
N PRO A 106 -11.73 11.21 -14.36
CA PRO A 106 -11.68 12.69 -14.45
C PRO A 106 -12.09 13.26 -15.82
N ASP A 107 -11.79 12.57 -16.93
CA ASP A 107 -12.20 13.01 -18.29
C ASP A 107 -13.74 12.98 -18.45
N THR A 108 -14.37 11.94 -17.88
CA THR A 108 -15.84 11.81 -17.86
C THR A 108 -16.46 12.97 -17.08
N VAL A 109 -15.89 13.31 -15.93
CA VAL A 109 -16.33 14.44 -15.11
C VAL A 109 -16.17 15.76 -15.88
N ALA A 110 -15.00 16.00 -16.48
CA ALA A 110 -14.71 17.22 -17.24
C ALA A 110 -15.69 17.44 -18.41
N SER A 111 -16.16 16.34 -19.01
CA SER A 111 -17.13 16.35 -20.12
C SER A 111 -18.59 16.45 -19.66
N SER A 112 -18.87 16.38 -18.37
CA SER A 112 -20.20 16.43 -17.78
C SER A 112 -20.66 17.84 -17.46
N GLU A 113 -21.93 17.98 -17.07
CA GLU A 113 -22.53 19.23 -16.64
C GLU A 113 -21.79 19.91 -15.47
N ILE A 114 -21.20 19.10 -14.56
CA ILE A 114 -20.43 19.61 -13.42
C ILE A 114 -18.94 19.85 -13.74
N GLY A 115 -18.49 19.56 -14.96
CA GLY A 115 -17.08 19.64 -15.34
C GLY A 115 -16.44 20.99 -15.06
N LYS A 116 -17.13 22.08 -15.35
CA LYS A 116 -16.65 23.43 -15.08
C LYS A 116 -16.49 23.74 -13.58
N LEU A 117 -17.38 23.20 -12.76
CA LEU A 117 -17.35 23.37 -11.30
C LEU A 117 -16.22 22.57 -10.66
N CYS A 118 -15.89 21.42 -11.26
CA CYS A 118 -14.88 20.50 -10.75
C CYS A 118 -13.45 20.77 -11.26
N GLY A 119 -13.27 21.71 -12.19
CA GLY A 119 -12.00 21.92 -12.93
C GLY A 119 -10.78 22.31 -12.08
N GLY A 120 -10.97 22.76 -10.83
CA GLY A 120 -9.89 23.09 -9.89
C GLY A 120 -9.74 22.10 -8.73
N LEU A 121 -10.58 21.05 -8.70
CA LEU A 121 -10.60 20.10 -7.60
C LEU A 121 -9.56 18.97 -7.81
N LYS A 122 -9.19 18.32 -6.71
CA LYS A 122 -8.41 17.07 -6.77
C LYS A 122 -9.18 16.04 -7.61
N PRO A 123 -8.51 15.24 -8.44
CA PRO A 123 -9.19 14.26 -9.32
C PRO A 123 -10.18 13.34 -8.59
N TRP A 124 -9.82 12.83 -7.42
CA TRP A 124 -10.69 11.95 -6.66
C TRP A 124 -11.94 12.68 -6.12
N VAL A 125 -11.80 13.95 -5.71
CA VAL A 125 -12.92 14.77 -5.22
C VAL A 125 -13.92 15.02 -6.35
N SER A 126 -13.42 15.35 -7.53
CA SER A 126 -14.27 15.57 -8.71
C SER A 126 -15.05 14.31 -9.11
N VAL A 127 -14.39 13.14 -9.11
CA VAL A 127 -15.03 11.87 -9.42
C VAL A 127 -16.01 11.46 -8.31
N ALA A 128 -15.68 11.69 -7.02
CA ALA A 128 -16.59 11.43 -5.91
C ALA A 128 -17.90 12.27 -6.03
N LEU A 129 -17.80 13.55 -6.31
CA LEU A 129 -18.96 14.41 -6.55
C LEU A 129 -19.79 13.94 -7.76
N PHE A 130 -19.13 13.50 -8.82
CA PHE A 130 -19.80 12.94 -9.99
C PHE A 130 -20.57 11.67 -9.64
N LEU A 131 -19.94 10.73 -8.90
CA LEU A 131 -20.62 9.50 -8.45
C LEU A 131 -21.87 9.80 -7.63
N LEU A 132 -21.79 10.73 -6.68
CA LEU A 132 -22.92 11.10 -5.82
C LEU A 132 -24.05 11.76 -6.61
N ARG A 133 -23.70 12.62 -7.56
CA ARG A 133 -24.68 13.21 -8.47
C ARG A 133 -25.35 12.14 -9.32
N GLU A 134 -24.57 11.27 -9.97
CA GLU A 134 -25.12 10.21 -10.83
C GLU A 134 -25.96 9.18 -10.04
N LYS A 135 -25.60 8.90 -8.78
CA LYS A 135 -26.37 8.03 -7.88
C LYS A 135 -27.76 8.59 -7.60
N SER A 136 -27.91 9.91 -7.50
CA SER A 136 -29.19 10.58 -7.29
C SER A 136 -29.96 10.85 -8.60
N ASN A 137 -29.29 10.78 -9.76
CA ASN A 137 -29.91 11.02 -11.08
C ASN A 137 -30.64 9.78 -11.59
N LYS A 138 -31.97 9.88 -11.77
CA LYS A 138 -32.78 8.77 -12.28
C LYS A 138 -32.49 8.39 -13.73
N ASP A 139 -31.98 9.33 -14.52
CA ASP A 139 -31.64 9.15 -15.93
C ASP A 139 -30.14 8.91 -16.17
N SER A 140 -29.37 8.59 -15.11
CA SER A 140 -27.94 8.31 -15.22
C SER A 140 -27.66 7.12 -16.14
N LEU A 141 -26.66 7.28 -17.00
CA LEU A 141 -26.14 6.18 -17.82
C LEU A 141 -25.65 5.01 -16.95
N TRP A 142 -25.10 5.29 -15.77
CA TRP A 142 -24.49 4.31 -14.86
C TRP A 142 -25.44 3.85 -13.74
N ARG A 143 -26.73 4.21 -13.78
CA ARG A 143 -27.66 3.91 -12.69
C ARG A 143 -27.62 2.44 -12.27
N SER A 144 -27.76 1.51 -13.22
CA SER A 144 -27.75 0.07 -12.92
C SER A 144 -26.44 -0.42 -12.33
N TYR A 145 -25.31 0.21 -12.68
CA TYR A 145 -24.01 -0.06 -12.08
C TYR A 145 -23.94 0.49 -10.66
N LEU A 146 -24.38 1.73 -10.44
CA LEU A 146 -24.32 2.36 -9.12
C LEU A 146 -25.22 1.65 -8.09
N GLU A 147 -26.31 1.02 -8.54
CA GLU A 147 -27.23 0.25 -7.70
C GLU A 147 -26.65 -1.09 -7.20
N ILE A 148 -25.61 -1.62 -7.85
CA ILE A 148 -24.94 -2.86 -7.40
C ILE A 148 -23.68 -2.60 -6.56
N LEU A 149 -23.24 -1.36 -6.45
CA LEU A 149 -22.09 -1.03 -5.61
C LEU A 149 -22.43 -1.26 -4.13
N PRO A 150 -21.52 -1.78 -3.32
CA PRO A 150 -21.76 -2.04 -1.90
C PRO A 150 -22.01 -0.73 -1.14
N GLU A 151 -22.86 -0.79 -0.14
CA GLU A 151 -23.09 0.35 0.77
C GLU A 151 -21.87 0.64 1.64
N GLN A 152 -21.18 -0.42 2.06
CA GLN A 152 -19.93 -0.38 2.81
C GLN A 152 -19.05 -1.58 2.47
N THR A 153 -17.76 -1.45 2.73
CA THR A 153 -16.80 -2.55 2.75
C THR A 153 -16.28 -2.75 4.17
N ASN A 154 -15.39 -3.73 4.39
CA ASN A 154 -14.71 -3.88 5.67
C ASN A 154 -13.49 -2.95 5.83
N SER A 155 -13.26 -2.01 4.90
CA SER A 155 -12.22 -1.00 5.01
C SER A 155 -12.31 -0.24 6.34
N THR A 156 -11.16 0.02 6.95
CA THR A 156 -11.08 0.69 8.27
C THR A 156 -11.66 2.10 8.29
N ILE A 157 -11.86 2.73 7.13
CA ILE A 157 -12.52 4.05 7.04
C ILE A 157 -13.98 4.04 7.53
N TYR A 158 -14.64 2.86 7.50
CA TYR A 158 -16.03 2.68 7.94
C TYR A 158 -16.14 2.16 9.39
N TRP A 159 -15.00 1.89 10.04
CA TRP A 159 -15.02 1.33 11.39
C TRP A 159 -15.47 2.35 12.42
N SER A 160 -16.24 1.87 13.39
CA SER A 160 -16.62 2.62 14.59
C SER A 160 -15.40 2.86 15.50
N GLU A 161 -15.55 3.73 16.50
CA GLU A 161 -14.49 3.97 17.50
C GLU A 161 -14.15 2.70 18.29
N GLU A 162 -15.13 1.85 18.57
CA GLU A 162 -14.94 0.57 19.25
C GLU A 162 -14.13 -0.39 18.40
N GLU A 163 -14.47 -0.55 17.11
CA GLU A 163 -13.73 -1.38 16.16
C GLU A 163 -12.30 -0.85 15.93
N LEU A 164 -12.13 0.47 15.82
CA LEU A 164 -10.81 1.11 15.70
C LEU A 164 -9.95 0.91 16.95
N SER A 165 -10.55 0.76 18.14
CA SER A 165 -9.81 0.46 19.37
C SER A 165 -9.05 -0.87 19.31
N GLU A 166 -9.49 -1.81 18.47
CA GLU A 166 -8.79 -3.08 18.22
C GLU A 166 -7.48 -2.90 17.44
N LEU A 167 -7.30 -1.76 16.76
CA LEU A 167 -6.05 -1.37 16.09
C LEU A 167 -5.09 -0.58 17.00
N GLN A 168 -5.34 -0.47 18.30
CA GLN A 168 -4.48 0.29 19.19
C GLN A 168 -3.02 -0.17 19.10
N GLY A 169 -2.10 0.77 18.96
CA GLY A 169 -0.66 0.53 18.80
C GLY A 169 -0.21 0.35 17.36
N THR A 170 -1.12 0.03 16.42
CA THR A 170 -0.77 -0.16 15.01
C THR A 170 -0.56 1.17 14.27
N GLN A 171 0.26 1.14 13.23
CA GLN A 171 0.38 2.26 12.29
C GLN A 171 -0.91 2.48 11.50
N LEU A 172 -1.67 1.40 11.26
CA LEU A 172 -2.94 1.46 10.54
C LEU A 172 -3.97 2.33 11.26
N LEU A 173 -4.03 2.32 12.61
CA LEU A 173 -4.93 3.19 13.36
C LEU A 173 -4.70 4.66 13.01
N ASN A 174 -3.46 5.12 13.16
CA ASN A 174 -3.11 6.51 12.90
C ASN A 174 -3.35 6.89 11.45
N THR A 175 -2.99 6.00 10.51
CA THR A 175 -3.24 6.20 9.08
C THR A 175 -4.74 6.32 8.80
N THR A 176 -5.56 5.44 9.38
CA THR A 176 -7.02 5.49 9.23
C THR A 176 -7.61 6.79 9.77
N LEU A 177 -7.21 7.22 10.96
CA LEU A 177 -7.66 8.48 11.56
C LEU A 177 -7.27 9.68 10.71
N GLY A 178 -6.03 9.74 10.22
CA GLY A 178 -5.56 10.79 9.33
C GLY A 178 -6.32 10.83 7.99
N VAL A 179 -6.65 9.66 7.42
CA VAL A 179 -7.47 9.58 6.20
C VAL A 179 -8.89 10.07 6.46
N LYS A 180 -9.52 9.68 7.59
CA LYS A 180 -10.86 10.17 7.97
C LYS A 180 -10.87 11.70 8.11
N GLU A 181 -9.89 12.25 8.82
CA GLU A 181 -9.75 13.71 9.00
C GLU A 181 -9.53 14.43 7.66
N TYR A 182 -8.67 13.89 6.81
CA TYR A 182 -8.44 14.44 5.46
C TYR A 182 -9.72 14.45 4.62
N VAL A 183 -10.46 13.33 4.56
CA VAL A 183 -11.72 13.25 3.80
C VAL A 183 -12.76 14.22 4.36
N GLN A 184 -12.81 14.35 5.69
CA GLN A 184 -13.70 15.32 6.35
C GLN A 184 -13.34 16.77 5.99
N SER A 185 -12.07 17.12 6.01
CA SER A 185 -11.61 18.47 5.66
C SER A 185 -11.91 18.82 4.20
N GLU A 186 -11.70 17.87 3.28
CA GLU A 186 -12.05 18.05 1.86
C GLU A 186 -13.57 18.21 1.67
N PHE A 187 -14.36 17.40 2.39
CA PHE A 187 -15.82 17.53 2.33
C PHE A 187 -16.31 18.89 2.81
N LEU A 188 -15.83 19.38 3.95
CA LEU A 188 -16.21 20.69 4.48
C LEU A 188 -15.89 21.81 3.49
N LYS A 189 -14.71 21.76 2.89
CA LYS A 189 -14.31 22.72 1.87
C LYS A 189 -15.25 22.71 0.66
N ILE A 190 -15.48 21.54 0.05
CA ILE A 190 -16.33 21.44 -1.14
C ILE A 190 -17.81 21.71 -0.82
N LYS A 191 -18.25 21.43 0.39
CA LYS A 191 -19.62 21.73 0.84
C LYS A 191 -19.90 23.23 0.74
N GLU A 192 -18.99 24.06 1.26
CA GLU A 192 -19.14 25.53 1.23
C GLU A 192 -18.90 26.11 -0.17
N GLU A 193 -17.84 25.65 -0.85
CA GLU A 193 -17.40 26.25 -2.11
C GLU A 193 -18.22 25.77 -3.33
N ILE A 194 -18.70 24.54 -3.33
CA ILE A 194 -19.30 23.87 -4.50
C ILE A 194 -20.76 23.44 -4.27
N ILE A 195 -21.03 22.68 -3.19
CA ILE A 195 -22.35 22.03 -3.02
C ILE A 195 -23.41 23.05 -2.67
N LEU A 196 -23.19 23.87 -1.65
CA LEU A 196 -24.17 24.84 -1.19
C LEU A 196 -24.53 25.90 -2.23
N PRO A 197 -23.59 26.46 -3.02
CA PRO A 197 -23.91 27.37 -4.10
C PRO A 197 -24.66 26.72 -5.28
N ASN A 198 -24.54 25.39 -5.45
CA ASN A 198 -25.09 24.66 -6.60
C ASN A 198 -26.06 23.55 -6.19
N LYS A 199 -26.95 23.83 -5.22
CA LYS A 199 -27.93 22.86 -4.68
C LYS A 199 -28.83 22.20 -5.72
N HIS A 200 -29.05 22.85 -6.86
CA HIS A 200 -29.83 22.31 -7.97
C HIS A 200 -29.12 21.14 -8.67
N LEU A 201 -27.77 21.07 -8.62
CA LEU A 201 -26.93 20.00 -9.16
C LEU A 201 -26.58 18.94 -8.11
N PHE A 202 -26.52 19.36 -6.85
CA PHE A 202 -26.10 18.53 -5.73
C PHE A 202 -27.17 18.53 -4.62
N PRO A 203 -28.28 17.79 -4.80
CA PRO A 203 -29.26 17.71 -3.72
C PRO A 203 -28.69 16.88 -2.58
N SER A 204 -28.80 17.39 -1.36
CA SER A 204 -28.61 16.66 -0.09
C SER A 204 -27.47 15.64 -0.05
N ILE A 205 -26.21 16.08 -0.22
CA ILE A 205 -25.02 15.23 -0.02
C ILE A 205 -24.57 15.36 1.44
N THR A 206 -24.49 14.21 2.11
CA THR A 206 -23.99 14.09 3.49
C THR A 206 -22.50 13.75 3.54
N MET A 207 -21.91 13.82 4.73
CA MET A 207 -20.54 13.34 4.95
C MET A 207 -20.42 11.83 4.70
N ASP A 208 -21.41 11.04 5.11
CA ASP A 208 -21.42 9.59 4.91
C ASP A 208 -21.47 9.23 3.42
N ASP A 209 -22.27 9.97 2.62
CA ASP A 209 -22.27 9.82 1.17
C ASP A 209 -20.88 10.07 0.57
N PHE A 210 -20.18 11.10 1.07
CA PHE A 210 -18.85 11.45 0.58
C PHE A 210 -17.79 10.42 0.98
N ILE A 211 -17.85 9.89 2.21
CA ILE A 211 -17.03 8.78 2.67
C ILE A 211 -17.30 7.53 1.82
N TRP A 212 -18.59 7.25 1.51
CA TRP A 212 -18.95 6.15 0.62
C TRP A 212 -18.28 6.30 -0.76
N ALA A 213 -18.42 7.46 -1.39
CA ALA A 213 -17.81 7.69 -2.70
C ALA A 213 -16.27 7.54 -2.65
N PHE A 214 -15.63 8.06 -1.61
CA PHE A 214 -14.20 7.90 -1.38
C PHE A 214 -13.80 6.42 -1.26
N GLY A 215 -14.51 5.63 -0.45
CA GLY A 215 -14.24 4.21 -0.26
C GLY A 215 -14.46 3.38 -1.52
N ILE A 216 -15.49 3.69 -2.33
CA ILE A 216 -15.71 3.08 -3.64
C ILE A 216 -14.52 3.35 -4.57
N LEU A 217 -14.03 4.59 -4.60
CA LEU A 217 -12.87 4.93 -5.43
C LEU A 217 -11.60 4.20 -4.97
N ARG A 218 -11.37 4.11 -3.66
CA ARG A 218 -10.19 3.41 -3.13
C ARG A 218 -10.21 1.90 -3.40
N SER A 219 -11.36 1.27 -3.28
CA SER A 219 -11.48 -0.19 -3.37
C SER A 219 -11.69 -0.70 -4.80
N ARG A 220 -12.17 0.14 -5.74
CA ARG A 220 -12.62 -0.31 -7.06
C ARG A 220 -11.98 0.40 -8.25
N ALA A 221 -11.34 1.57 -8.05
CA ALA A 221 -10.75 2.28 -9.16
C ALA A 221 -9.45 1.63 -9.63
N PHE A 222 -9.38 1.37 -10.92
CA PHE A 222 -8.15 0.94 -11.58
C PHE A 222 -7.15 2.10 -11.66
N SER A 223 -5.87 1.79 -11.45
CA SER A 223 -4.74 2.70 -11.60
C SER A 223 -3.81 2.21 -12.71
N ARG A 224 -2.84 3.06 -13.10
CA ARG A 224 -1.81 2.73 -14.10
C ARG A 224 -2.36 2.46 -15.51
N LEU A 225 -3.46 3.11 -15.88
CA LEU A 225 -4.10 2.98 -17.21
C LEU A 225 -3.63 4.10 -18.15
N ARG A 226 -2.46 3.95 -18.79
CA ARG A 226 -1.90 4.93 -19.74
C ARG A 226 -1.96 6.38 -19.24
N GLY A 227 -1.46 6.62 -18.01
CA GLY A 227 -1.43 7.94 -17.39
C GLY A 227 -2.71 8.32 -16.64
N GLN A 228 -3.74 7.48 -16.63
CA GLN A 228 -4.92 7.65 -15.80
C GLN A 228 -4.82 6.74 -14.57
N ASN A 229 -4.95 7.32 -13.39
CA ASN A 229 -4.74 6.63 -12.12
C ASN A 229 -6.02 6.48 -11.27
N LEU A 230 -7.17 6.83 -11.83
CA LEU A 230 -8.44 6.80 -11.10
C LEU A 230 -9.58 6.53 -12.09
N VAL A 231 -9.83 5.25 -12.37
CA VAL A 231 -10.85 4.85 -13.35
C VAL A 231 -11.72 3.75 -12.78
N LEU A 232 -13.02 4.02 -12.60
CA LEU A 232 -14.01 2.99 -12.34
C LEU A 232 -14.48 2.40 -13.68
N ILE A 233 -14.46 1.08 -13.78
CA ILE A 233 -14.82 0.36 -15.01
C ILE A 233 -15.90 -0.64 -14.66
N PRO A 234 -17.19 -0.34 -14.95
CA PRO A 234 -18.30 -1.22 -14.68
C PRO A 234 -18.07 -2.64 -15.22
N LEU A 235 -18.44 -3.65 -14.46
CA LEU A 235 -18.17 -5.07 -14.66
C LEU A 235 -16.73 -5.48 -14.32
N ALA A 236 -15.72 -4.74 -14.78
CA ALA A 236 -14.33 -5.10 -14.51
C ALA A 236 -13.97 -5.01 -13.02
N ASP A 237 -14.55 -4.04 -12.32
CA ASP A 237 -14.35 -3.82 -10.88
C ASP A 237 -15.07 -4.83 -9.97
N LEU A 238 -15.82 -5.76 -10.55
CA LEU A 238 -16.40 -6.91 -9.84
C LEU A 238 -15.43 -8.09 -9.70
N ILE A 239 -14.27 -8.05 -10.35
CA ILE A 239 -13.26 -9.10 -10.21
C ILE A 239 -12.66 -9.04 -8.82
N ASN A 240 -12.60 -10.19 -8.14
CA ASN A 240 -12.07 -10.27 -6.78
C ASN A 240 -10.60 -10.63 -6.75
N HIS A 241 -9.99 -10.41 -5.60
CA HIS A 241 -8.61 -10.71 -5.28
C HIS A 241 -8.43 -12.16 -4.83
N ASN A 242 -7.27 -12.76 -5.19
CA ASN A 242 -6.85 -14.03 -4.63
C ASN A 242 -5.34 -14.05 -4.35
N SER A 243 -4.97 -14.29 -3.10
CA SER A 243 -3.58 -14.31 -2.62
C SER A 243 -2.71 -15.40 -3.26
N SER A 244 -3.30 -16.47 -3.83
CA SER A 244 -2.55 -17.51 -4.55
C SER A 244 -2.01 -17.04 -5.90
N ILE A 245 -2.51 -15.92 -6.43
CA ILE A 245 -2.02 -15.32 -7.66
C ILE A 245 -0.84 -14.42 -7.32
N THR A 246 0.33 -14.78 -7.82
CA THR A 246 1.61 -14.12 -7.48
C THR A 246 2.13 -13.22 -8.58
N THR A 247 1.31 -12.86 -9.56
CA THR A 247 1.67 -11.99 -10.67
C THR A 247 0.57 -10.99 -10.97
N GLU A 248 0.94 -9.75 -11.16
CA GLU A 248 0.08 -8.68 -11.69
C GLU A 248 0.24 -8.54 -13.21
N ASP A 249 1.23 -9.21 -13.79
CA ASP A 249 1.60 -9.04 -15.19
C ASP A 249 0.45 -9.41 -16.12
N ASN A 250 0.11 -8.47 -17.01
CA ASN A 250 -0.88 -8.64 -18.06
C ASN A 250 -2.33 -8.96 -17.59
N ALA A 251 -2.68 -8.70 -16.32
CA ALA A 251 -4.05 -8.86 -15.87
C ALA A 251 -5.00 -7.94 -16.64
N TRP A 252 -4.56 -6.75 -17.04
CA TRP A 252 -5.34 -5.83 -17.89
C TRP A 252 -4.45 -5.01 -18.82
N GLU A 253 -5.06 -4.58 -19.92
CA GLU A 253 -4.44 -3.72 -20.92
C GLU A 253 -5.46 -2.73 -21.52
N ILE A 254 -4.97 -1.62 -22.07
CA ILE A 254 -5.77 -0.69 -22.86
C ILE A 254 -5.52 -0.96 -24.33
N LYS A 255 -6.58 -1.33 -25.04
CA LYS A 255 -6.59 -1.55 -26.50
C LYS A 255 -7.18 -0.35 -27.25
N GLY A 256 -6.79 -0.17 -28.50
CA GLY A 256 -7.34 0.85 -29.37
C GLY A 256 -6.74 2.25 -29.17
N GLY A 257 -7.40 3.28 -29.71
CA GLY A 257 -6.92 4.67 -29.69
C GLY A 257 -5.77 4.95 -30.67
N GLY A 258 -5.51 4.05 -31.62
CA GLY A 258 -4.54 4.24 -32.70
C GLY A 258 -5.16 4.70 -34.02
N LEU A 259 -4.32 4.84 -35.05
CA LEU A 259 -4.73 5.30 -36.41
C LEU A 259 -5.86 4.46 -37.05
N PHE A 260 -6.03 3.20 -36.65
CA PHE A 260 -6.97 2.25 -37.23
C PHE A 260 -8.16 1.89 -36.33
N SER A 261 -8.17 2.33 -35.07
CA SER A 261 -9.28 2.11 -34.14
C SER A 261 -9.53 3.34 -33.31
N ARG A 262 -10.74 3.92 -33.41
CA ARG A 262 -11.18 5.08 -32.62
C ARG A 262 -11.62 4.68 -31.21
N ASP A 263 -12.05 3.44 -31.03
CA ASP A 263 -12.57 2.96 -29.76
C ASP A 263 -11.44 2.54 -28.83
N VAL A 264 -11.45 3.06 -27.64
CA VAL A 264 -10.55 2.66 -26.56
C VAL A 264 -11.28 1.65 -25.68
N LEU A 265 -10.63 0.50 -25.45
CA LEU A 265 -11.18 -0.62 -24.67
C LEU A 265 -10.25 -0.93 -23.51
N PHE A 266 -10.83 -1.15 -22.32
CA PHE A 266 -10.18 -1.88 -21.25
C PHE A 266 -10.37 -3.37 -21.48
N SER A 267 -9.31 -4.14 -21.50
CA SER A 267 -9.33 -5.59 -21.67
C SER A 267 -8.76 -6.26 -20.43
N LEU A 268 -9.56 -7.09 -19.77
CA LEU A 268 -9.18 -7.89 -18.62
C LEU A 268 -8.85 -9.32 -19.06
N ARG A 269 -7.76 -9.90 -18.52
CA ARG A 269 -7.32 -11.27 -18.80
C ARG A 269 -7.24 -12.07 -17.50
N THR A 270 -7.52 -13.36 -17.59
CA THR A 270 -7.29 -14.23 -16.44
C THR A 270 -5.81 -14.61 -16.31
N PRO A 271 -5.20 -14.41 -15.12
CA PRO A 271 -3.79 -14.78 -14.89
C PRO A 271 -3.57 -16.31 -14.80
N VAL A 272 -4.63 -17.08 -14.57
CA VAL A 272 -4.60 -18.54 -14.42
C VAL A 272 -5.70 -19.18 -15.26
N SER A 273 -5.63 -20.49 -15.49
CA SER A 273 -6.75 -21.23 -16.09
C SER A 273 -7.90 -21.33 -15.11
N VAL A 274 -9.15 -21.18 -15.59
CA VAL A 274 -10.37 -21.16 -14.79
C VAL A 274 -11.37 -22.13 -15.43
N LYS A 275 -12.04 -22.96 -14.60
CA LYS A 275 -13.09 -23.86 -15.07
C LYS A 275 -14.44 -23.17 -15.09
N SER A 276 -15.34 -23.68 -15.95
CA SER A 276 -16.74 -23.26 -15.97
C SER A 276 -17.37 -23.38 -14.57
N GLY A 277 -18.03 -22.35 -14.09
CA GLY A 277 -18.63 -22.27 -12.77
C GLY A 277 -17.68 -21.78 -11.65
N GLU A 278 -16.38 -21.67 -11.91
CA GLU A 278 -15.44 -21.10 -10.94
C GLU A 278 -15.39 -19.59 -11.02
N GLN A 279 -15.02 -18.94 -9.93
CA GLN A 279 -14.79 -17.50 -9.88
C GLN A 279 -13.47 -17.13 -10.57
N VAL A 280 -13.49 -16.02 -11.31
CA VAL A 280 -12.28 -15.41 -11.91
C VAL A 280 -11.70 -14.43 -10.94
N TYR A 281 -10.40 -14.54 -10.68
CA TYR A 281 -9.64 -13.72 -9.76
C TYR A 281 -8.45 -13.03 -10.43
N ILE A 282 -8.01 -11.94 -9.81
CA ILE A 282 -6.71 -11.30 -10.10
C ILE A 282 -5.96 -11.04 -8.79
N GLN A 283 -4.71 -10.64 -8.91
CA GLN A 283 -3.97 -10.01 -7.83
C GLN A 283 -4.19 -8.50 -7.90
N TYR A 284 -4.62 -7.87 -6.80
CA TYR A 284 -4.91 -6.43 -6.81
C TYR A 284 -3.64 -5.59 -6.83
N ASP A 285 -2.72 -5.81 -5.90
CA ASP A 285 -1.44 -5.11 -5.82
C ASP A 285 -0.44 -5.92 -4.98
N LEU A 286 0.66 -6.35 -5.59
CA LEU A 286 1.72 -7.09 -4.89
C LEU A 286 2.57 -6.20 -3.97
N GLY A 287 2.55 -4.89 -4.17
CA GLY A 287 3.33 -3.94 -3.39
C GLY A 287 2.65 -3.48 -2.10
N LYS A 288 1.35 -3.79 -1.87
CA LYS A 288 0.63 -3.36 -0.67
C LYS A 288 0.88 -4.27 0.52
N SER A 289 1.09 -3.64 1.68
CA SER A 289 1.08 -4.31 2.98
C SER A 289 -0.33 -4.70 3.43
N ASN A 290 -0.43 -5.56 4.45
CA ASN A 290 -1.71 -5.91 5.07
C ASN A 290 -2.43 -4.67 5.66
N ALA A 291 -1.70 -3.71 6.18
CA ALA A 291 -2.27 -2.44 6.63
C ALA A 291 -2.92 -1.65 5.48
N GLU A 292 -2.25 -1.58 4.32
CA GLU A 292 -2.80 -0.93 3.12
C GLU A 292 -3.97 -1.71 2.51
N LEU A 293 -3.91 -3.05 2.50
CA LEU A 293 -5.03 -3.89 2.06
C LEU A 293 -6.26 -3.72 2.95
N ALA A 294 -6.07 -3.64 4.28
CA ALA A 294 -7.14 -3.39 5.24
C ALA A 294 -7.78 -2.00 5.05
N LEU A 295 -6.95 -0.98 4.82
CA LEU A 295 -7.41 0.40 4.61
C LEU A 295 -8.16 0.55 3.29
N ASP A 296 -7.64 -0.03 2.19
CA ASP A 296 -8.20 0.19 0.86
C ASP A 296 -9.35 -0.74 0.54
N TYR A 297 -9.22 -2.02 0.90
CA TYR A 297 -10.15 -3.06 0.48
C TYR A 297 -10.92 -3.72 1.63
N GLY A 298 -10.41 -3.67 2.87
CA GLY A 298 -11.04 -4.30 4.03
C GLY A 298 -10.79 -5.80 4.13
N PHE A 299 -9.57 -6.24 3.82
CA PHE A 299 -9.09 -7.61 4.07
C PHE A 299 -7.59 -7.65 4.35
N VAL A 300 -7.10 -8.78 4.82
CA VAL A 300 -5.66 -9.08 4.99
C VAL A 300 -5.32 -10.43 4.34
N GLU A 301 -4.07 -10.61 3.93
CA GLU A 301 -3.54 -11.88 3.43
C GLU A 301 -2.72 -12.59 4.51
N SER A 302 -2.74 -13.93 4.52
CA SER A 302 -1.92 -14.75 5.42
C SER A 302 -0.43 -14.78 5.05
N ARG A 303 -0.04 -14.24 3.90
CA ARG A 303 1.34 -14.21 3.43
C ARG A 303 2.20 -13.33 4.32
N SER A 304 3.37 -13.84 4.73
CA SER A 304 4.30 -13.11 5.62
C SER A 304 4.87 -11.85 4.98
N ASP A 305 5.12 -11.86 3.65
CA ASP A 305 5.64 -10.72 2.88
C ASP A 305 4.63 -9.56 2.72
N ARG A 306 3.40 -9.70 3.24
CA ARG A 306 2.42 -8.64 3.39
C ARG A 306 2.54 -7.90 4.73
N ASN A 307 3.26 -8.45 5.68
CA ASN A 307 3.47 -7.80 6.96
C ASN A 307 4.66 -6.85 6.85
N ALA A 308 4.39 -5.58 7.05
CA ALA A 308 5.37 -4.51 6.97
C ALA A 308 5.20 -3.53 8.13
N TYR A 309 6.28 -2.86 8.46
CA TYR A 309 6.31 -1.75 9.42
C TYR A 309 7.21 -0.64 8.86
N THR A 310 6.71 0.59 8.84
CA THR A 310 7.47 1.74 8.35
C THR A 310 8.22 2.39 9.50
N LEU A 311 9.56 2.32 9.46
CA LEU A 311 10.38 3.13 10.35
C LEU A 311 10.42 4.56 9.82
N THR A 312 10.04 5.50 10.66
CA THR A 312 10.12 6.93 10.39
C THR A 312 11.30 7.50 11.15
N LEU A 313 12.26 8.05 10.43
CA LEU A 313 13.49 8.60 10.99
C LEU A 313 13.61 10.07 10.62
N GLU A 314 13.96 10.92 11.59
CA GLU A 314 14.01 12.37 11.42
C GLU A 314 15.40 12.88 11.79
N ILE A 315 15.94 13.80 10.98
CA ILE A 315 17.10 14.61 11.35
C ILE A 315 16.58 15.80 12.15
N SER A 316 16.94 15.86 13.44
CA SER A 316 16.43 16.90 14.33
C SER A 316 16.98 18.28 13.97
N GLU A 317 16.14 19.32 13.87
CA GLU A 317 16.57 20.70 13.71
C GLU A 317 17.51 21.19 14.82
N SER A 318 17.47 20.55 15.99
CA SER A 318 18.37 20.83 17.10
C SER A 318 19.77 20.23 16.96
N ASP A 319 20.00 19.39 15.93
CA ASP A 319 21.31 18.79 15.66
C ASP A 319 22.27 19.89 15.18
N PRO A 320 23.47 20.01 15.79
CA PRO A 320 24.47 21.02 15.36
C PRO A 320 24.87 20.92 13.88
N PHE A 321 24.67 19.74 13.26
CA PHE A 321 25.03 19.46 11.87
C PHE A 321 23.79 19.23 10.99
N PHE A 322 22.64 19.76 11.41
CA PHE A 322 21.34 19.56 10.73
C PHE A 322 21.45 19.82 9.22
N GLY A 323 21.96 21.00 8.82
CA GLY A 323 22.04 21.36 7.41
C GLY A 323 22.96 20.44 6.59
N ASP A 324 24.12 20.07 7.13
CA ASP A 324 25.06 19.18 6.44
C ASP A 324 24.49 17.77 6.29
N LYS A 325 23.83 17.24 7.32
CA LYS A 325 23.16 15.94 7.28
C LYS A 325 22.00 15.92 6.30
N LEU A 326 21.20 16.98 6.25
CA LEU A 326 20.10 17.13 5.32
C LEU A 326 20.60 17.16 3.87
N ASP A 327 21.60 17.97 3.56
CA ASP A 327 22.22 18.06 2.23
C ASP A 327 22.75 16.69 1.76
N ILE A 328 23.38 15.93 2.67
CA ILE A 328 23.89 14.58 2.36
C ILE A 328 22.72 13.61 2.08
N ALA A 329 21.69 13.62 2.90
CA ALA A 329 20.51 12.77 2.71
C ALA A 329 19.81 13.07 1.37
N GLU A 330 19.56 14.35 1.06
CA GLU A 330 18.93 14.79 -0.19
C GLU A 330 19.75 14.43 -1.42
N SER A 331 21.08 14.59 -1.35
CA SER A 331 21.99 14.19 -2.44
C SER A 331 21.95 12.69 -2.73
N ASN A 332 21.46 11.87 -1.80
CA ASN A 332 21.29 10.42 -1.93
C ASN A 332 19.82 9.98 -2.07
N GLY A 333 18.94 10.92 -2.43
CA GLY A 333 17.55 10.63 -2.79
C GLY A 333 16.57 10.57 -1.61
N LEU A 334 17.00 10.96 -0.40
CA LEU A 334 16.15 11.05 0.79
C LEU A 334 15.79 12.52 1.01
N VAL A 335 14.68 12.94 0.45
CA VAL A 335 14.25 14.34 0.41
C VAL A 335 13.48 14.74 1.67
N GLY A 336 13.91 15.85 2.29
CA GLY A 336 13.29 16.42 3.48
C GLY A 336 13.87 15.91 4.79
N GLU A 337 13.34 16.43 5.89
CA GLU A 337 13.84 16.16 7.25
C GLU A 337 13.52 14.75 7.74
N THR A 338 12.49 14.14 7.14
CA THR A 338 11.95 12.83 7.54
C THR A 338 12.13 11.80 6.44
N ALA A 339 12.74 10.68 6.76
CA ALA A 339 12.89 9.52 5.88
C ALA A 339 12.04 8.34 6.35
N TYR A 340 11.49 7.59 5.40
CA TYR A 340 10.59 6.46 5.61
C TYR A 340 11.21 5.18 5.05
N PHE A 341 11.25 4.14 5.87
CA PHE A 341 11.83 2.85 5.51
C PHE A 341 10.84 1.73 5.79
N ASP A 342 10.27 1.14 4.74
CA ASP A 342 9.38 -0.01 4.86
C ASP A 342 10.19 -1.27 5.14
N ILE A 343 9.99 -1.86 6.30
CA ILE A 343 10.58 -3.14 6.70
C ILE A 343 9.53 -4.22 6.51
N VAL A 344 9.86 -5.22 5.71
CA VAL A 344 8.96 -6.34 5.40
C VAL A 344 9.41 -7.59 6.13
N LEU A 345 8.46 -8.34 6.69
CA LEU A 345 8.74 -9.57 7.43
C LEU A 345 9.44 -10.60 6.53
N GLY A 346 10.55 -11.14 7.04
CA GLY A 346 11.36 -12.13 6.32
C GLY A 346 12.27 -11.56 5.22
N HIS A 347 12.30 -10.24 5.04
CA HIS A 347 13.18 -9.59 4.08
C HIS A 347 14.35 -8.88 4.77
N SER A 348 15.42 -8.65 4.01
CA SER A 348 16.55 -7.83 4.45
C SER A 348 16.14 -6.38 4.64
N LEU A 349 16.84 -5.66 5.52
CA LEU A 349 16.65 -4.22 5.71
C LEU A 349 16.85 -3.46 4.39
N PRO A 350 16.11 -2.35 4.16
CA PRO A 350 16.33 -1.48 3.02
C PRO A 350 17.80 -1.01 2.96
N PRO A 351 18.44 -1.03 1.79
CA PRO A 351 19.88 -0.72 1.68
C PRO A 351 20.26 0.66 2.22
N ALA A 352 19.38 1.65 2.10
CA ALA A 352 19.64 3.01 2.57
C ALA A 352 19.41 3.19 4.09
N LEU A 353 18.83 2.21 4.80
CA LEU A 353 18.47 2.37 6.22
C LEU A 353 19.71 2.52 7.11
N LEU A 354 20.68 1.60 7.02
CA LEU A 354 21.89 1.66 7.86
C LEU A 354 22.74 2.91 7.57
N PRO A 355 23.02 3.28 6.29
CA PRO A 355 23.68 4.55 5.99
C PRO A 355 22.97 5.77 6.59
N TYR A 356 21.63 5.82 6.50
CA TYR A 356 20.86 6.93 7.06
C TYR A 356 20.91 6.95 8.60
N LEU A 357 20.78 5.80 9.27
CA LEU A 357 20.90 5.71 10.72
C LEU A 357 22.30 6.20 11.19
N ARG A 358 23.35 5.79 10.49
CA ARG A 358 24.72 6.25 10.76
C ARG A 358 24.87 7.75 10.56
N LEU A 359 24.28 8.30 9.48
CA LEU A 359 24.27 9.73 9.20
C LEU A 359 23.63 10.51 10.35
N VAL A 360 22.42 10.09 10.76
CA VAL A 360 21.70 10.74 11.87
C VAL A 360 22.51 10.65 13.18
N ALA A 361 23.18 9.53 13.41
CA ALA A 361 24.00 9.29 14.60
C ALA A 361 25.41 9.93 14.57
N LEU A 362 25.84 10.52 13.42
CA LEU A 362 27.13 11.21 13.36
C LEU A 362 27.16 12.38 14.34
N GLY A 363 28.23 12.41 15.13
CA GLY A 363 28.46 13.46 16.12
C GLY A 363 29.75 13.23 16.87
N GLY A 364 30.13 14.17 17.75
CA GLY A 364 31.37 14.04 18.53
C GLY A 364 32.60 13.86 17.65
N THR A 365 33.34 12.79 17.89
CA THR A 365 34.58 12.47 17.14
C THR A 365 34.32 12.08 15.69
N ASP A 366 33.13 11.59 15.37
CA ASP A 366 32.77 11.12 14.01
C ASP A 366 32.30 12.26 13.09
N ALA A 367 32.08 13.46 13.65
CA ALA A 367 31.63 14.64 12.92
C ALA A 367 32.61 15.12 11.83
N PHE A 368 33.86 14.67 11.86
CA PHE A 368 34.83 14.96 10.80
C PHE A 368 34.38 14.50 9.42
N LEU A 369 33.55 13.44 9.34
CA LEU A 369 32.97 12.97 8.07
C LEU A 369 32.00 13.96 7.45
N LEU A 370 31.50 14.94 8.20
CA LEU A 370 30.63 16.01 7.70
C LEU A 370 31.42 17.20 7.15
N GLU A 371 32.77 17.20 7.28
CA GLU A 371 33.59 18.26 6.70
C GLU A 371 33.49 18.26 5.17
N SER A 372 33.65 19.44 4.59
CA SER A 372 33.50 19.70 3.16
C SER A 372 34.33 18.79 2.26
N ILE A 373 35.48 18.32 2.75
CA ILE A 373 36.40 17.40 2.03
C ILE A 373 35.74 16.03 1.75
N PHE A 374 34.78 15.59 2.61
CA PHE A 374 34.10 14.32 2.49
C PHE A 374 32.73 14.44 1.82
N ARG A 375 32.21 15.65 1.57
CA ARG A 375 30.83 15.92 1.19
C ARG A 375 30.30 14.99 0.08
N ASN A 376 31.11 14.71 -0.94
CA ASN A 376 30.70 13.86 -2.08
C ASN A 376 30.92 12.37 -1.86
N SER A 377 31.64 11.96 -0.80
CA SER A 377 32.00 10.55 -0.53
C SER A 377 31.43 10.03 0.79
N VAL A 378 30.89 10.90 1.64
CA VAL A 378 30.44 10.52 2.98
C VAL A 378 29.44 9.39 2.97
N TRP A 379 28.46 9.39 2.05
CA TRP A 379 27.45 8.33 1.97
C TRP A 379 28.08 6.94 1.76
N GLY A 380 29.08 6.85 0.87
CA GLY A 380 29.83 5.60 0.67
C GLY A 380 30.57 5.12 1.93
N HIS A 381 31.05 6.06 2.77
CA HIS A 381 31.65 5.71 4.06
C HIS A 381 30.61 5.23 5.07
N LEU A 382 29.35 5.71 4.96
CA LEU A 382 28.23 5.31 5.82
C LEU A 382 27.61 3.95 5.44
N GLU A 383 27.92 3.38 4.28
CA GLU A 383 27.53 2.01 3.94
C GLU A 383 28.20 0.98 4.88
N LEU A 384 29.32 1.32 5.46
CA LEU A 384 30.09 0.50 6.40
C LEU A 384 30.11 1.14 7.79
N PRO A 385 30.41 0.37 8.86
CA PRO A 385 30.49 0.91 10.23
C PRO A 385 31.47 2.07 10.36
N VAL A 386 31.03 3.17 11.00
CA VAL A 386 31.89 4.38 11.19
C VAL A 386 32.75 4.24 12.40
N SER A 387 32.14 4.10 13.56
CA SER A 387 32.81 3.87 14.83
C SER A 387 31.97 2.98 15.73
N ARG A 388 32.61 2.38 16.74
CA ARG A 388 31.89 1.60 17.75
C ARG A 388 30.78 2.42 18.42
N ALA A 389 31.09 3.66 18.81
CA ALA A 389 30.13 4.54 19.48
C ALA A 389 28.90 4.85 18.59
N ASN A 390 29.11 5.05 17.27
CA ASN A 390 28.04 5.25 16.31
C ASN A 390 27.14 4.01 16.21
N GLU A 391 27.72 2.80 16.03
CA GLU A 391 26.97 1.54 15.91
C GLU A 391 26.23 1.18 17.22
N GLU A 392 26.85 1.37 18.40
CA GLU A 392 26.20 1.18 19.71
C GLU A 392 25.00 2.10 19.89
N LEU A 393 25.13 3.37 19.46
CA LEU A 393 24.03 4.34 19.52
C LEU A 393 22.87 3.90 18.66
N ILE A 394 23.13 3.49 17.41
CA ILE A 394 22.11 2.99 16.47
C ILE A 394 21.40 1.79 17.05
N CYS A 395 22.13 0.74 17.48
CA CYS A 395 21.53 -0.47 18.04
C CYS A 395 20.65 -0.14 19.24
N ARG A 396 21.16 0.63 20.20
CA ARG A 396 20.41 1.01 21.39
C ARG A 396 19.13 1.79 21.06
N VAL A 397 19.19 2.75 20.14
CA VAL A 397 18.04 3.61 19.83
C VAL A 397 16.98 2.83 19.07
N VAL A 398 17.34 2.07 18.03
CA VAL A 398 16.38 1.28 17.25
C VAL A 398 15.71 0.23 18.14
N ARG A 399 16.46 -0.51 18.94
CA ARG A 399 15.90 -1.51 19.88
C ARG A 399 14.96 -0.89 20.92
N ASN A 400 15.30 0.26 21.49
CA ASN A 400 14.42 0.95 22.40
C ASN A 400 13.14 1.42 21.72
N ALA A 401 13.24 1.90 20.49
CA ALA A 401 12.10 2.31 19.70
C ALA A 401 11.15 1.13 19.39
N CYS A 402 11.69 -0.04 19.01
CA CYS A 402 10.90 -1.25 18.82
C CYS A 402 10.16 -1.68 20.09
N ARG A 403 10.84 -1.70 21.24
CA ARG A 403 10.24 -2.04 22.54
C ARG A 403 9.14 -1.05 22.96
N THR A 404 9.38 0.24 22.72
CA THR A 404 8.39 1.27 22.98
C THR A 404 7.15 1.08 22.10
N ALA A 405 7.35 0.83 20.80
CA ALA A 405 6.25 0.55 19.88
C ALA A 405 5.48 -0.69 20.31
N LEU A 406 6.16 -1.81 20.62
CA LEU A 406 5.54 -3.05 21.10
C LEU A 406 4.72 -2.84 22.38
N SER A 407 5.16 -1.98 23.30
CA SER A 407 4.42 -1.69 24.53
C SER A 407 3.12 -0.88 24.30
N GLY A 408 2.96 -0.28 23.12
CA GLY A 408 1.75 0.48 22.76
C GLY A 408 0.58 -0.38 22.30
N TYR A 409 0.81 -1.66 21.97
CA TYR A 409 -0.24 -2.57 21.55
C TYR A 409 -1.09 -3.06 22.73
N LYS A 410 -2.36 -3.30 22.45
CA LYS A 410 -3.34 -3.75 23.44
C LYS A 410 -3.10 -5.21 23.88
N THR A 411 -2.53 -6.02 23.02
CA THR A 411 -2.32 -7.47 23.17
C THR A 411 -0.89 -7.89 22.90
N THR A 412 -0.49 -9.07 23.38
CA THR A 412 0.78 -9.71 22.99
C THR A 412 0.66 -10.43 21.65
N ILE A 413 1.78 -10.91 21.07
CA ILE A 413 1.76 -11.72 19.84
C ILE A 413 1.05 -13.06 20.10
N GLU A 414 1.34 -13.71 21.23
CA GLU A 414 0.77 -15.01 21.58
C GLU A 414 -0.75 -14.93 21.78
N GLU A 415 -1.26 -13.82 22.29
CA GLU A 415 -2.70 -13.59 22.41
C GLU A 415 -3.35 -13.46 21.02
N ASP A 416 -2.74 -12.72 20.13
CA ASP A 416 -3.24 -12.54 18.76
C ASP A 416 -3.18 -13.85 17.95
N GLU A 417 -2.11 -14.62 18.08
CA GLU A 417 -1.96 -15.93 17.43
C GLU A 417 -3.04 -16.91 17.88
N LYS A 418 -3.33 -16.96 19.19
CA LYS A 418 -4.43 -17.76 19.73
C LYS A 418 -5.79 -17.35 19.16
N LEU A 419 -6.02 -16.06 18.99
CA LEU A 419 -7.26 -15.57 18.38
C LEU A 419 -7.38 -16.04 16.92
N LEU A 420 -6.31 -15.92 16.13
CA LEU A 420 -6.28 -16.37 14.73
C LEU A 420 -6.43 -17.90 14.61
N GLU A 421 -5.78 -18.68 15.49
CA GLU A 421 -5.88 -20.14 15.52
C GLU A 421 -7.29 -20.62 15.92
N GLY A 422 -7.95 -19.88 16.80
CA GLY A 422 -9.32 -20.20 17.26
C GLY A 422 -10.36 -20.11 16.15
N GLY A 423 -10.13 -19.34 15.11
CA GLY A 423 -11.08 -19.10 14.02
C GLY A 423 -12.37 -18.42 14.50
N ASN A 424 -13.34 -18.30 13.59
CA ASN A 424 -14.67 -17.71 13.87
C ASN A 424 -14.66 -16.28 14.45
N LEU A 425 -13.64 -15.46 14.09
CA LEU A 425 -13.61 -14.06 14.41
C LEU A 425 -14.61 -13.30 13.51
N ASP A 426 -15.13 -12.19 14.03
CA ASP A 426 -15.79 -11.20 13.18
C ASP A 426 -14.79 -10.71 12.12
N PRO A 427 -15.21 -10.49 10.85
CA PRO A 427 -14.28 -10.12 9.78
C PRO A 427 -13.43 -8.88 10.08
N ARG A 428 -13.98 -7.86 10.75
CA ARG A 428 -13.21 -6.66 11.13
C ARG A 428 -12.22 -6.94 12.26
N LEU A 429 -12.60 -7.77 13.21
CA LEU A 429 -11.70 -8.21 14.27
C LEU A 429 -10.57 -9.08 13.70
N GLU A 430 -10.85 -9.98 12.75
CA GLU A 430 -9.83 -10.78 12.07
C GLU A 430 -8.80 -9.90 11.35
N ILE A 431 -9.26 -8.85 10.65
CA ILE A 431 -8.40 -7.84 10.03
C ILE A 431 -7.53 -7.14 11.09
N ALA A 432 -8.12 -6.68 12.19
CA ALA A 432 -7.39 -5.99 13.25
C ALA A 432 -6.29 -6.87 13.86
N VAL A 433 -6.65 -8.12 14.20
CA VAL A 433 -5.71 -9.10 14.77
C VAL A 433 -4.61 -9.43 13.77
N GLY A 434 -4.95 -9.63 12.50
CA GLY A 434 -3.98 -9.92 11.43
C GLY A 434 -2.95 -8.79 11.25
N VAL A 435 -3.40 -7.53 11.23
CA VAL A 435 -2.49 -6.37 11.09
C VAL A 435 -1.61 -6.21 12.32
N ARG A 436 -2.17 -6.21 13.54
CA ARG A 436 -1.36 -6.00 14.75
C ARG A 436 -0.38 -7.13 15.03
N ALA A 437 -0.75 -8.40 14.76
CA ALA A 437 0.18 -9.53 14.83
C ALA A 437 1.30 -9.38 13.80
N GLY A 438 0.96 -8.99 12.57
CA GLY A 438 1.91 -8.76 11.50
C GLY A 438 2.93 -7.67 11.83
N GLU A 439 2.48 -6.49 12.28
CA GLU A 439 3.35 -5.38 12.67
C GLU A 439 4.27 -5.74 13.85
N LYS A 440 3.73 -6.42 14.87
CA LYS A 440 4.53 -6.86 16.03
C LYS A 440 5.66 -7.83 15.62
N ARG A 441 5.38 -8.79 14.73
CA ARG A 441 6.42 -9.69 14.20
C ARG A 441 7.52 -8.96 13.45
N VAL A 442 7.18 -7.90 12.70
CA VAL A 442 8.18 -7.06 12.04
C VAL A 442 9.02 -6.30 13.07
N LEU A 443 8.40 -5.74 14.10
CA LEU A 443 9.12 -5.05 15.19
C LEU A 443 10.08 -5.98 15.95
N GLU A 444 9.68 -7.23 16.20
CA GLU A 444 10.55 -8.25 16.79
C GLU A 444 11.72 -8.62 15.85
N GLN A 445 11.45 -8.77 14.55
CA GLN A 445 12.51 -8.97 13.55
C GLN A 445 13.53 -7.82 13.59
N ILE A 446 13.07 -6.58 13.66
CA ILE A 446 13.96 -5.41 13.74
C ILE A 446 14.78 -5.46 15.05
N ASP A 447 14.14 -5.67 16.21
CA ASP A 447 14.88 -5.78 17.50
C ASP A 447 15.93 -6.89 17.46
N GLU A 448 15.61 -8.06 16.91
CA GLU A 448 16.55 -9.19 16.82
C GLU A 448 17.72 -8.90 15.87
N ILE A 449 17.48 -8.25 14.71
CA ILE A 449 18.56 -7.84 13.80
C ILE A 449 19.54 -6.89 14.51
N PHE A 450 19.05 -5.89 15.23
CA PHE A 450 19.91 -4.93 15.92
C PHE A 450 20.50 -5.48 17.22
N LYS A 451 19.86 -6.46 17.84
CA LYS A 451 20.42 -7.22 18.97
C LYS A 451 21.63 -8.06 18.52
N ASN A 452 21.50 -8.79 17.40
CA ASN A 452 22.62 -9.56 16.86
C ASN A 452 23.76 -8.64 16.44
N ARG A 453 23.47 -7.50 15.81
CA ARG A 453 24.48 -6.49 15.49
C ARG A 453 25.19 -5.94 16.73
N GLU A 454 24.46 -5.74 17.83
CA GLU A 454 25.07 -5.29 19.11
C GLU A 454 26.03 -6.32 19.69
N LEU A 455 25.78 -7.62 19.49
CA LEU A 455 26.68 -8.69 19.92
C LEU A 455 27.96 -8.79 19.07
N GLU A 456 27.89 -8.36 17.82
CA GLU A 456 28.99 -8.43 16.85
C GLU A 456 29.84 -7.14 16.81
N LEU A 457 29.60 -6.15 17.69
CA LEU A 457 30.30 -4.86 17.67
C LEU A 457 31.84 -4.98 17.77
N ASP A 458 32.35 -5.96 18.50
CA ASP A 458 33.81 -6.19 18.64
C ASP A 458 34.44 -6.83 17.39
N GLU A 459 33.64 -7.40 16.50
CA GLU A 459 34.06 -8.06 15.26
C GLU A 459 33.95 -7.13 14.04
N LEU A 460 33.30 -5.96 14.18
CA LEU A 460 33.09 -5.03 13.08
C LEU A 460 34.40 -4.27 12.78
N GLU A 461 34.69 -4.13 11.49
CA GLU A 461 35.75 -3.29 11.02
C GLU A 461 35.27 -1.83 10.85
N TYR A 462 35.88 -0.92 11.62
CA TYR A 462 35.51 0.49 11.66
C TYR A 462 36.28 1.36 10.67
N TYR A 463 35.82 2.59 10.43
CA TYR A 463 36.38 3.51 9.45
C TYR A 463 37.88 3.72 9.61
N GLN A 464 38.37 3.94 10.86
CA GLN A 464 39.78 4.18 11.11
C GLN A 464 40.66 2.97 10.76
N GLU A 465 40.23 1.76 11.08
CA GLU A 465 40.91 0.51 10.77
C GLU A 465 41.02 0.30 9.27
N ARG A 466 39.90 0.47 8.55
CA ARG A 466 39.87 0.40 7.08
C ARG A 466 40.82 1.43 6.47
N ARG A 467 40.83 2.66 6.99
CA ARG A 467 41.68 3.74 6.50
C ARG A 467 43.15 3.46 6.69
N LEU A 468 43.52 2.87 7.83
CA LEU A 468 44.91 2.47 8.09
C LEU A 468 45.35 1.33 7.16
N LYS A 469 44.49 0.35 6.89
CA LYS A 469 44.75 -0.71 5.91
C LYS A 469 44.94 -0.15 4.49
N ASP A 470 44.04 0.73 4.05
CA ASP A 470 44.12 1.36 2.72
C ASP A 470 45.44 2.16 2.53
N LEU A 471 45.95 2.73 3.60
CA LEU A 471 47.22 3.46 3.59
C LEU A 471 48.44 2.56 3.73
N GLY A 472 48.27 1.23 3.90
CA GLY A 472 49.37 0.28 4.14
C GLY A 472 50.06 0.48 5.48
N LEU A 473 49.35 1.04 6.46
CA LEU A 473 49.89 1.34 7.81
C LEU A 473 49.55 0.25 8.84
N VAL A 474 49.10 -0.92 8.39
CA VAL A 474 48.83 -2.08 9.26
C VAL A 474 49.85 -3.18 8.96
N GLY A 475 50.56 -3.65 9.96
CA GLY A 475 51.49 -4.76 9.85
C GLY A 475 50.81 -6.13 9.76
N GLU A 476 51.61 -7.19 9.48
CA GLU A 476 51.09 -8.57 9.34
C GLU A 476 50.41 -9.12 10.62
N GLN A 477 50.74 -8.55 11.80
CA GLN A 477 50.14 -8.90 13.10
C GLN A 477 49.00 -7.96 13.54
N GLY A 478 48.59 -7.00 12.66
CA GLY A 478 47.55 -6.02 12.96
C GLY A 478 48.04 -4.77 13.70
N ASP A 479 49.36 -4.63 13.96
CA ASP A 479 49.94 -3.47 14.60
C ASP A 479 50.03 -2.27 13.65
N ILE A 480 49.86 -1.07 14.19
CA ILE A 480 49.97 0.17 13.44
C ILE A 480 51.43 0.52 13.18
N ILE A 481 51.80 0.58 11.91
CA ILE A 481 53.14 0.96 11.46
C ILE A 481 53.16 2.44 11.11
N PHE A 482 53.72 3.29 11.96
CA PHE A 482 53.81 4.74 11.69
C PHE A 482 54.98 5.12 10.78
N TRP A 483 56.06 4.33 10.75
CA TRP A 483 57.13 4.37 9.75
C TRP A 483 57.99 3.11 9.81
N GLU A 484 58.51 2.71 8.64
CA GLU A 484 59.61 1.77 8.60
C GLU A 484 60.93 2.54 8.84
N PRO A 485 61.77 2.12 9.78
CA PRO A 485 63.12 2.64 9.83
C PRO A 485 63.85 2.19 8.56
N LYS A 486 64.32 3.17 7.78
CA LYS A 486 65.18 2.91 6.61
C LYS A 486 66.50 2.33 7.03
#